data_91ef260d997bc0319327f95127002511
#
_entry.id   91ef260d997bc0319327f95127002511
#
_cell.length_a   1.000
_cell.length_b   1.000
_cell.length_c   1.000
_cell.angle_alpha   90.00
_cell.angle_beta   90.00
_cell.angle_gamma   90.00
#
_symmetry.space_group_name_H-M   'P 1'
#
loop_
_entity.id
_entity.type
_entity.pdbx_description
1 polymer ?
#
loop_
_entity_poly.entity_id
_entity_poly.type
_entity_poly.pdbx_seq_one_letter_code
_entity_poly.pdbx_strand_id
1 'polypeptide(L)'
;GSLAIAQLHHAGMRSPAQLIGHQPLCPSSDEETDSRAFTNSEVRQLRDDFVQAALLAKQAGYDGVEVHGAHGYVVCQFLSELYNRRDDEYGGSLENRQRLLVEIVDGINESCGNGFLLGVRLSPERFGIKLAEAIDTCEVMIDSGKVHFLDISLWDSFKLPAEEEHQGKSLLCHFAEIDRKDVKLTVAGKITNAKEVAEVLHSNIDFVTIGRSAILHHDFANRVMADESFEPIATPVTPGHLAEEGLSQTFIQYMGNWKGFVSTAETS
;
A
#
# COMPACT_ATOMS: atom_id res chain seq x y z
N GLY A 1 1.56 -8.84 22.35
CA GLY A 1 2.33 -7.79 21.73
C GLY A 1 1.85 -7.56 20.30
N SER A 2 2.24 -6.42 19.73
CA SER A 2 1.93 -6.11 18.32
C SER A 2 2.97 -6.75 17.40
N LEU A 3 2.59 -7.04 16.17
CA LEU A 3 3.52 -7.43 15.11
C LEU A 3 4.14 -6.18 14.48
N ALA A 4 5.41 -6.28 14.11
CA ALA A 4 6.14 -5.24 13.39
C ALA A 4 6.38 -5.69 11.94
N ILE A 5 5.71 -5.05 10.99
CA ILE A 5 5.81 -5.33 9.56
C ILE A 5 6.49 -4.16 8.86
N ALA A 6 7.58 -4.40 8.13
CA ALA A 6 8.25 -3.37 7.35
C ALA A 6 7.67 -3.33 5.93
N GLN A 7 7.19 -2.16 5.50
CA GLN A 7 6.74 -1.99 4.12
C GLN A 7 7.94 -1.69 3.21
N LEU A 8 8.17 -2.56 2.22
CA LEU A 8 9.24 -2.43 1.23
C LEU A 8 8.75 -1.66 0.01
N HIS A 9 9.52 -0.65 -0.41
CA HIS A 9 9.07 0.32 -1.39
C HIS A 9 10.23 0.81 -2.26
N HIS A 10 9.95 1.03 -3.55
CA HIS A 10 10.80 1.79 -4.48
C HIS A 10 9.92 2.79 -5.23
N ALA A 11 10.33 4.08 -5.23
CA ALA A 11 9.46 5.15 -5.72
C ALA A 11 9.24 5.15 -7.25
N GLY A 12 10.07 4.44 -8.01
CA GLY A 12 9.92 4.38 -9.46
C GLY A 12 10.07 5.78 -10.10
N MET A 13 9.21 6.11 -11.05
CA MET A 13 9.16 7.42 -11.70
C MET A 13 8.94 8.59 -10.73
N ARG A 14 8.47 8.32 -9.50
CA ARG A 14 8.22 9.33 -8.48
C ARG A 14 9.44 9.60 -7.59
N SER A 15 10.58 8.97 -7.88
CA SER A 15 11.82 9.23 -7.16
C SER A 15 12.31 10.66 -7.44
N PRO A 16 12.63 11.47 -6.42
CA PRO A 16 13.14 12.81 -6.65
C PRO A 16 14.59 12.74 -7.14
N ALA A 17 14.80 12.99 -8.43
CA ALA A 17 16.11 12.90 -9.09
C ALA A 17 17.24 13.62 -8.34
N GLN A 18 16.93 14.76 -7.74
CA GLN A 18 17.90 15.56 -6.95
C GLN A 18 18.39 14.83 -5.69
N LEU A 19 17.53 13.98 -5.07
CA LEU A 19 17.88 13.24 -3.87
C LEU A 19 18.60 11.93 -4.19
N ILE A 20 18.19 11.25 -5.26
CA ILE A 20 18.81 9.97 -5.65
C ILE A 20 20.07 10.15 -6.50
N GLY A 21 20.34 11.37 -7.02
CA GLY A 21 21.54 11.70 -7.77
C GLY A 21 21.59 11.17 -9.22
N HIS A 22 20.50 10.62 -9.72
CA HIS A 22 20.37 10.11 -11.08
C HIS A 22 18.92 10.21 -11.59
N GLN A 23 18.73 9.93 -12.88
CA GLN A 23 17.41 9.87 -13.51
C GLN A 23 16.56 8.74 -12.86
N PRO A 24 15.31 9.00 -12.51
CA PRO A 24 14.40 7.98 -11.98
C PRO A 24 14.21 6.81 -12.95
N LEU A 25 13.89 5.64 -12.42
CA LEU A 25 13.65 4.42 -13.18
C LEU A 25 12.17 4.02 -13.11
N CYS A 26 11.63 3.56 -14.24
CA CYS A 26 10.24 3.13 -14.35
C CYS A 26 10.12 1.99 -15.39
N PRO A 27 8.95 1.35 -15.53
CA PRO A 27 8.80 0.27 -16.52
C PRO A 27 9.08 0.71 -17.95
N SER A 28 8.59 1.89 -18.36
CA SER A 28 8.77 2.46 -19.69
C SER A 28 9.09 3.95 -19.57
N SER A 29 10.02 4.45 -20.35
CA SER A 29 10.44 5.86 -20.27
C SER A 29 9.26 6.81 -20.32
N ASP A 30 9.32 7.85 -19.51
CA ASP A 30 8.27 8.84 -19.33
C ASP A 30 8.88 10.25 -19.31
N GLU A 31 8.45 11.08 -20.29
CA GLU A 31 9.00 12.44 -20.47
C GLU A 31 8.51 13.41 -19.39
N GLU A 32 7.29 13.22 -18.86
CA GLU A 32 6.72 14.12 -17.88
C GLU A 32 7.49 14.07 -16.55
N THR A 33 7.94 12.87 -16.17
CA THR A 33 8.70 12.64 -14.94
C THR A 33 10.22 12.59 -15.18
N ASP A 34 10.66 12.78 -16.42
CA ASP A 34 12.07 12.59 -16.84
C ASP A 34 12.64 11.25 -16.36
N SER A 35 11.86 10.17 -16.52
CA SER A 35 12.23 8.83 -16.09
C SER A 35 12.63 7.95 -17.26
N ARG A 36 13.65 7.12 -17.08
CA ARG A 36 14.03 6.11 -18.07
C ARG A 36 13.52 4.72 -17.74
N ALA A 37 13.34 3.93 -18.79
CA ALA A 37 12.96 2.53 -18.63
C ALA A 37 14.07 1.70 -17.93
N PHE A 38 13.67 0.77 -17.08
CA PHE A 38 14.53 -0.32 -16.63
C PHE A 38 14.93 -1.21 -17.80
N THR A 39 16.17 -1.61 -17.87
CA THR A 39 16.59 -2.80 -18.64
C THR A 39 16.12 -4.07 -17.93
N ASN A 40 16.06 -5.22 -18.63
CA ASN A 40 15.67 -6.49 -17.99
C ASN A 40 16.63 -6.90 -16.88
N SER A 41 17.92 -6.58 -17.02
CA SER A 41 18.89 -6.81 -15.95
C SER A 41 18.60 -5.97 -14.70
N GLU A 42 18.19 -4.70 -14.88
CA GLU A 42 17.83 -3.83 -13.77
C GLU A 42 16.48 -4.23 -13.13
N VAL A 43 15.53 -4.78 -13.89
CA VAL A 43 14.30 -5.35 -13.31
C VAL A 43 14.62 -6.53 -12.40
N ARG A 44 15.53 -7.43 -12.84
CA ARG A 44 15.97 -8.55 -12.00
C ARG A 44 16.74 -8.08 -10.76
N GLN A 45 17.58 -7.04 -10.90
CA GLN A 45 18.26 -6.44 -9.75
C GLN A 45 17.25 -5.81 -8.77
N LEU A 46 16.23 -5.10 -9.27
CA LEU A 46 15.15 -4.55 -8.44
C LEU A 46 14.44 -5.65 -7.63
N ARG A 47 14.12 -6.80 -8.26
CA ARG A 47 13.59 -7.98 -7.56
C ARG A 47 14.54 -8.42 -6.43
N ASP A 48 15.82 -8.57 -6.74
CA ASP A 48 16.84 -9.02 -5.78
C ASP A 48 17.01 -8.03 -4.62
N ASP A 49 16.89 -6.73 -4.88
CA ASP A 49 16.93 -5.67 -3.88
C ASP A 49 15.73 -5.76 -2.90
N PHE A 50 14.52 -6.08 -3.39
CA PHE A 50 13.36 -6.34 -2.52
C PHE A 50 13.59 -7.57 -1.64
N VAL A 51 14.14 -8.65 -2.19
CA VAL A 51 14.47 -9.87 -1.43
C VAL A 51 15.52 -9.58 -0.36
N GLN A 52 16.56 -8.82 -0.72
CA GLN A 52 17.60 -8.43 0.24
C GLN A 52 17.06 -7.52 1.35
N ALA A 53 16.16 -6.57 1.01
CA ALA A 53 15.52 -5.73 2.00
C ALA A 53 14.65 -6.54 2.98
N ALA A 54 13.94 -7.58 2.49
CA ALA A 54 13.19 -8.49 3.34
C ALA A 54 14.09 -9.29 4.30
N LEU A 55 15.24 -9.78 3.82
CA LEU A 55 16.23 -10.45 4.67
C LEU A 55 16.79 -9.52 5.75
N LEU A 56 17.07 -8.27 5.41
CA LEU A 56 17.54 -7.27 6.37
C LEU A 56 16.46 -6.96 7.42
N ALA A 57 15.20 -6.82 7.01
CA ALA A 57 14.09 -6.65 7.94
C ALA A 57 13.98 -7.83 8.91
N LYS A 58 14.08 -9.07 8.39
CA LYS A 58 14.07 -10.28 9.22
C LYS A 58 15.25 -10.31 10.21
N GLN A 59 16.46 -9.97 9.77
CA GLN A 59 17.65 -9.87 10.63
C GLN A 59 17.50 -8.77 11.70
N ALA A 60 16.80 -7.68 11.39
CA ALA A 60 16.52 -6.61 12.32
C ALA A 60 15.42 -6.96 13.36
N GLY A 61 14.79 -8.14 13.25
CA GLY A 61 13.78 -8.62 14.19
C GLY A 61 12.34 -8.20 13.87
N TYR A 62 12.05 -7.79 12.63
CA TYR A 62 10.67 -7.62 12.17
C TYR A 62 9.98 -8.98 12.07
N ASP A 63 8.67 -9.00 12.30
CA ASP A 63 7.84 -10.20 12.18
C ASP A 63 7.49 -10.52 10.71
N GLY A 64 7.61 -9.54 9.83
CA GLY A 64 7.33 -9.71 8.41
C GLY A 64 7.62 -8.46 7.59
N VAL A 65 7.31 -8.57 6.30
CA VAL A 65 7.35 -7.45 5.34
C VAL A 65 6.08 -7.37 4.53
N GLU A 66 5.81 -6.18 4.00
CA GLU A 66 4.76 -5.92 3.03
C GLU A 66 5.37 -5.35 1.76
N VAL A 67 5.14 -5.98 0.62
CA VAL A 67 5.54 -5.47 -0.70
C VAL A 67 4.57 -4.38 -1.14
N HIS A 68 5.10 -3.17 -1.35
CA HIS A 68 4.27 -2.02 -1.74
C HIS A 68 3.99 -2.00 -3.24
N GLY A 69 2.89 -2.63 -3.65
CA GLY A 69 2.37 -2.66 -5.02
C GLY A 69 1.27 -1.63 -5.30
N ALA A 70 1.19 -0.54 -4.52
CA ALA A 70 0.12 0.45 -4.59
C ALA A 70 0.62 1.86 -4.93
N HIS A 71 -0.30 2.83 -5.02
CA HIS A 71 -0.09 4.28 -5.03
C HIS A 71 0.77 4.82 -6.20
N GLY A 72 0.88 4.10 -7.29
CA GLY A 72 1.68 4.52 -8.46
C GLY A 72 3.18 4.48 -8.21
N TYR A 73 3.67 3.64 -7.30
CA TYR A 73 5.09 3.34 -7.10
C TYR A 73 5.53 2.17 -7.99
N VAL A 74 6.79 1.77 -7.96
CA VAL A 74 7.40 0.93 -8.99
C VAL A 74 6.63 -0.35 -9.29
N VAL A 75 6.22 -1.12 -8.29
CA VAL A 75 5.45 -2.35 -8.52
C VAL A 75 4.07 -2.04 -9.11
N CYS A 76 3.38 -1.01 -8.60
CA CYS A 76 2.13 -0.52 -9.19
C CYS A 76 2.34 -0.03 -10.64
N GLN A 77 3.49 0.60 -10.95
CA GLN A 77 3.82 1.03 -12.31
C GLN A 77 4.01 -0.18 -13.24
N PHE A 78 4.61 -1.27 -12.77
CA PHE A 78 4.72 -2.51 -13.55
C PHE A 78 3.37 -3.17 -13.80
N LEU A 79 2.46 -3.18 -12.82
CA LEU A 79 1.09 -3.70 -12.96
C LEU A 79 0.24 -2.86 -13.94
N SER A 80 0.54 -1.58 -14.07
CA SER A 80 -0.25 -0.60 -14.81
C SER A 80 -0.09 -0.73 -16.32
N GLU A 81 -1.20 -0.83 -17.05
CA GLU A 81 -1.22 -0.73 -18.51
C GLU A 81 -0.84 0.68 -19.02
N LEU A 82 -1.08 1.72 -18.21
CA LEU A 82 -0.75 3.11 -18.53
C LEU A 82 0.76 3.37 -18.50
N TYR A 83 1.44 2.89 -17.45
CA TYR A 83 2.87 3.16 -17.22
C TYR A 83 3.79 2.08 -17.79
N ASN A 84 3.30 0.85 -17.93
CA ASN A 84 4.05 -0.28 -18.44
C ASN A 84 3.68 -0.57 -19.89
N ARG A 85 4.44 0.00 -20.82
CA ARG A 85 4.34 -0.17 -22.27
C ARG A 85 5.47 -1.04 -22.83
N ARG A 86 6.02 -1.94 -21.98
CA ARG A 86 7.09 -2.88 -22.38
C ARG A 86 6.54 -3.95 -23.31
N ASP A 87 7.39 -4.46 -24.17
CA ASP A 87 7.13 -5.54 -25.13
C ASP A 87 7.91 -6.85 -24.83
N ASP A 88 8.50 -6.91 -23.62
CA ASP A 88 9.25 -8.06 -23.11
C ASP A 88 8.45 -8.86 -22.05
N GLU A 89 9.14 -9.78 -21.37
CA GLU A 89 8.53 -10.67 -20.34
C GLU A 89 7.89 -9.94 -19.17
N TYR A 90 8.13 -8.64 -18.98
CA TYR A 90 7.58 -7.82 -17.89
C TYR A 90 6.46 -6.86 -18.36
N GLY A 91 6.01 -6.94 -19.60
CA GLY A 91 5.00 -6.04 -20.15
C GLY A 91 4.01 -6.70 -21.11
N GLY A 92 3.02 -5.93 -21.58
CA GLY A 92 1.94 -6.42 -22.45
C GLY A 92 0.81 -7.08 -21.68
N SER A 93 0.74 -8.41 -21.62
CA SER A 93 -0.32 -9.13 -20.93
C SER A 93 -0.32 -8.86 -19.42
N LEU A 94 -1.46 -9.05 -18.75
CA LEU A 94 -1.55 -8.91 -17.29
C LEU A 94 -0.57 -9.86 -16.57
N GLU A 95 -0.45 -11.10 -17.03
CA GLU A 95 0.51 -12.08 -16.51
C GLU A 95 1.95 -11.53 -16.54
N ASN A 96 2.36 -10.92 -17.65
CA ASN A 96 3.69 -10.32 -17.75
C ASN A 96 3.84 -9.10 -16.86
N ARG A 97 2.80 -8.26 -16.74
CA ARG A 97 2.82 -7.09 -15.85
C ARG A 97 2.86 -7.47 -14.36
N GLN A 98 2.31 -8.63 -13.99
CA GLN A 98 2.36 -9.21 -12.64
C GLN A 98 3.70 -9.89 -12.33
N ARG A 99 4.48 -10.26 -13.34
CA ARG A 99 5.69 -11.09 -13.20
C ARG A 99 6.68 -10.56 -12.16
N LEU A 100 6.98 -9.26 -12.18
CA LEU A 100 7.88 -8.68 -11.17
C LEU A 100 7.37 -8.89 -9.74
N LEU A 101 6.07 -8.67 -9.50
CA LEU A 101 5.47 -8.89 -8.17
C LEU A 101 5.55 -10.36 -7.76
N VAL A 102 5.21 -11.27 -8.68
CA VAL A 102 5.30 -12.72 -8.42
C VAL A 102 6.74 -13.12 -8.09
N GLU A 103 7.72 -12.70 -8.88
CA GLU A 103 9.14 -13.00 -8.64
C GLU A 103 9.66 -12.42 -7.31
N ILE A 104 9.19 -11.23 -6.89
CA ILE A 104 9.52 -10.65 -5.59
C ILE A 104 8.94 -11.52 -4.45
N VAL A 105 7.65 -11.87 -4.54
CA VAL A 105 6.98 -12.71 -3.54
C VAL A 105 7.66 -14.08 -3.43
N ASP A 106 7.99 -14.69 -4.56
CA ASP A 106 8.69 -15.97 -4.63
C ASP A 106 10.06 -15.88 -3.94
N GLY A 107 10.87 -14.90 -4.32
CA GLY A 107 12.20 -14.71 -3.77
C GLY A 107 12.20 -14.41 -2.27
N ILE A 108 11.25 -13.62 -1.77
CA ILE A 108 11.10 -13.33 -0.34
C ILE A 108 10.70 -14.62 0.42
N ASN A 109 9.70 -15.36 -0.08
CA ASN A 109 9.26 -16.60 0.55
C ASN A 109 10.39 -17.65 0.62
N GLU A 110 11.13 -17.85 -0.48
CA GLU A 110 12.26 -18.76 -0.54
C GLU A 110 13.39 -18.37 0.43
N SER A 111 13.70 -17.07 0.50
CA SER A 111 14.83 -16.57 1.28
C SER A 111 14.51 -16.42 2.77
N CYS A 112 13.28 -15.99 3.10
CA CYS A 112 12.87 -15.73 4.49
C CYS A 112 12.18 -16.94 5.13
N GLY A 113 11.61 -17.86 4.33
CA GLY A 113 10.89 -19.05 4.84
C GLY A 113 9.52 -18.74 5.45
N ASN A 114 8.72 -19.77 5.68
CA ASN A 114 7.31 -19.71 6.02
C ASN A 114 6.97 -19.08 7.41
N GLY A 115 7.96 -18.91 8.26
CA GLY A 115 7.77 -18.27 9.59
C GLY A 115 7.86 -16.75 9.58
N PHE A 116 8.14 -16.13 8.42
CA PHE A 116 8.23 -14.70 8.25
C PHE A 116 7.02 -14.20 7.48
N LEU A 117 6.24 -13.27 8.04
CA LEU A 117 5.01 -12.82 7.43
C LEU A 117 5.28 -12.04 6.14
N LEU A 118 4.54 -12.34 5.10
CA LEU A 118 4.62 -11.66 3.81
C LEU A 118 3.24 -11.12 3.43
N GLY A 119 3.15 -9.81 3.30
CA GLY A 119 1.98 -9.10 2.79
C GLY A 119 2.24 -8.47 1.44
N VAL A 120 1.15 -8.16 0.73
CA VAL A 120 1.19 -7.37 -0.53
C VAL A 120 0.14 -6.29 -0.44
N ARG A 121 0.55 -5.04 -0.71
CA ARG A 121 -0.36 -3.91 -0.80
C ARG A 121 -0.64 -3.53 -2.24
N LEU A 122 -1.93 -3.39 -2.60
CA LEU A 122 -2.38 -3.10 -3.96
C LEU A 122 -3.34 -1.90 -4.00
N SER A 123 -3.37 -1.19 -5.13
CA SER A 123 -4.41 -0.21 -5.47
C SER A 123 -5.36 -0.82 -6.49
N PRO A 124 -6.68 -0.84 -6.24
CA PRO A 124 -7.65 -1.49 -7.14
C PRO A 124 -8.03 -0.66 -8.36
N GLU A 125 -7.82 0.63 -8.29
CA GLU A 125 -8.15 1.61 -9.31
C GLU A 125 -7.08 2.68 -9.33
N ARG A 126 -7.18 3.62 -10.24
CA ARG A 126 -6.20 4.70 -10.44
C ARG A 126 -4.87 4.15 -11.00
N PHE A 127 -3.98 5.04 -11.33
CA PHE A 127 -2.64 4.70 -11.84
C PHE A 127 -2.65 3.73 -13.04
N GLY A 128 -3.76 3.69 -13.81
CA GLY A 128 -3.91 2.77 -14.95
C GLY A 128 -4.15 1.31 -14.56
N ILE A 129 -4.63 1.07 -13.34
CA ILE A 129 -5.07 -0.26 -12.89
C ILE A 129 -6.59 -0.35 -13.06
N LYS A 130 -7.07 -1.41 -13.68
CA LYS A 130 -8.49 -1.77 -13.79
C LYS A 130 -8.90 -2.62 -12.59
N LEU A 131 -10.15 -2.48 -12.13
CA LEU A 131 -10.65 -3.23 -10.98
C LEU A 131 -10.54 -4.75 -11.18
N ALA A 132 -10.93 -5.25 -12.36
CA ALA A 132 -10.83 -6.67 -12.66
C ALA A 132 -9.38 -7.17 -12.59
N GLU A 133 -8.41 -6.41 -13.14
CA GLU A 133 -6.99 -6.77 -13.09
C GLU A 133 -6.40 -6.73 -11.66
N ALA A 134 -6.92 -5.83 -10.81
CA ALA A 134 -6.53 -5.81 -9.40
C ALA A 134 -7.05 -7.04 -8.65
N ILE A 135 -8.28 -7.48 -8.94
CA ILE A 135 -8.87 -8.70 -8.38
C ILE A 135 -8.07 -9.92 -8.85
N ASP A 136 -7.81 -10.06 -10.15
CA ASP A 136 -6.99 -11.15 -10.71
C ASP A 136 -5.59 -11.19 -10.05
N THR A 137 -5.01 -10.02 -9.79
CA THR A 137 -3.71 -9.93 -9.10
C THR A 137 -3.81 -10.44 -7.65
N CYS A 138 -4.90 -10.12 -6.94
CA CYS A 138 -5.15 -10.68 -5.61
C CYS A 138 -5.28 -12.21 -5.67
N GLU A 139 -6.02 -12.75 -6.63
CA GLU A 139 -6.22 -14.20 -6.81
C GLU A 139 -4.88 -14.91 -7.10
N VAL A 140 -4.04 -14.34 -7.98
CA VAL A 140 -2.67 -14.87 -8.23
C VAL A 140 -1.84 -14.90 -6.95
N MET A 141 -1.90 -13.86 -6.12
CA MET A 141 -1.19 -13.84 -4.84
C MET A 141 -1.74 -14.89 -3.86
N ILE A 142 -3.05 -15.03 -3.77
CA ILE A 142 -3.72 -16.04 -2.92
C ILE A 142 -3.35 -17.46 -3.39
N ASP A 143 -3.45 -17.72 -4.69
CA ASP A 143 -3.19 -19.03 -5.28
C ASP A 143 -1.72 -19.46 -5.15
N SER A 144 -0.80 -18.51 -5.05
CA SER A 144 0.61 -18.79 -4.80
C SER A 144 0.86 -19.55 -3.49
N GLY A 145 -0.03 -19.38 -2.51
CA GLY A 145 0.12 -19.94 -1.15
C GLY A 145 1.31 -19.37 -0.36
N LYS A 146 1.89 -18.24 -0.81
CA LYS A 146 3.10 -17.63 -0.23
C LYS A 146 2.81 -16.34 0.54
N VAL A 147 1.64 -15.72 0.30
CA VAL A 147 1.22 -14.46 0.91
C VAL A 147 0.33 -14.75 2.11
N HIS A 148 0.59 -14.06 3.22
CA HIS A 148 -0.16 -14.19 4.47
C HIS A 148 -1.32 -13.19 4.58
N PHE A 149 -1.15 -12.01 3.98
CA PHE A 149 -2.20 -10.99 3.95
C PHE A 149 -2.12 -10.10 2.70
N LEU A 150 -3.28 -9.58 2.31
CA LEU A 150 -3.42 -8.54 1.28
C LEU A 150 -3.93 -7.25 1.93
N ASP A 151 -3.30 -6.11 1.62
CA ASP A 151 -3.73 -4.76 2.01
C ASP A 151 -4.21 -3.99 0.77
N ILE A 152 -5.51 -3.74 0.69
CA ILE A 152 -6.10 -3.06 -0.45
C ILE A 152 -6.34 -1.59 -0.15
N SER A 153 -5.61 -0.73 -0.85
CA SER A 153 -5.74 0.72 -0.74
C SER A 153 -6.91 1.24 -1.57
N LEU A 154 -8.12 1.21 -1.01
CA LEU A 154 -9.37 1.58 -1.66
C LEU A 154 -9.53 3.10 -1.85
N TRP A 155 -8.70 3.93 -1.19
CA TRP A 155 -8.83 5.38 -1.11
C TRP A 155 -10.07 5.86 -0.36
N ASP A 156 -11.22 5.23 -0.61
CA ASP A 156 -12.48 5.38 0.08
C ASP A 156 -13.17 4.01 0.06
N SER A 157 -13.30 3.38 1.21
CA SER A 157 -13.82 2.01 1.33
C SER A 157 -15.29 1.90 0.94
N PHE A 158 -16.03 2.98 1.08
CA PHE A 158 -17.49 2.99 0.92
C PHE A 158 -17.95 3.49 -0.45
N LYS A 159 -17.03 3.95 -1.30
CA LYS A 159 -17.38 4.44 -2.65
C LYS A 159 -17.71 3.29 -3.61
N LEU A 160 -18.43 3.63 -4.67
CA LEU A 160 -18.58 2.76 -5.83
C LEU A 160 -17.30 2.78 -6.69
N PRO A 161 -17.03 1.72 -7.46
CA PRO A 161 -15.97 1.70 -8.45
C PRO A 161 -16.05 2.86 -9.45
N ALA A 162 -14.90 3.28 -9.98
CA ALA A 162 -14.85 4.29 -11.03
C ALA A 162 -15.38 3.75 -12.37
N GLU A 163 -15.18 2.46 -12.62
CA GLU A 163 -15.66 1.76 -13.83
C GLU A 163 -17.17 1.49 -13.69
N GLU A 164 -17.98 2.06 -14.60
CA GLU A 164 -19.46 2.02 -14.55
C GLU A 164 -20.02 0.59 -14.48
N GLU A 165 -19.40 -0.34 -15.17
CA GLU A 165 -19.80 -1.76 -15.21
C GLU A 165 -19.69 -2.47 -13.86
N HIS A 166 -18.92 -1.92 -12.94
CA HIS A 166 -18.69 -2.48 -11.60
C HIS A 166 -19.46 -1.77 -10.49
N GLN A 167 -20.27 -0.75 -10.79
CA GLN A 167 -20.96 0.09 -9.79
C GLN A 167 -22.15 -0.58 -9.09
N GLY A 168 -22.40 -1.86 -9.35
CA GLY A 168 -23.48 -2.62 -8.67
C GLY A 168 -23.25 -2.82 -7.16
N LYS A 169 -22.03 -2.62 -6.66
CA LYS A 169 -21.63 -2.73 -5.26
C LYS A 169 -20.39 -1.87 -4.97
N SER A 170 -20.09 -1.62 -3.69
CA SER A 170 -18.94 -0.80 -3.30
C SER A 170 -17.61 -1.50 -3.61
N LEU A 171 -16.51 -0.73 -3.67
CA LEU A 171 -15.16 -1.30 -3.80
C LEU A 171 -14.87 -2.33 -2.70
N LEU A 172 -15.23 -2.02 -1.46
CA LEU A 172 -15.09 -2.93 -0.33
C LEU A 172 -15.73 -4.30 -0.61
N CYS A 173 -16.98 -4.32 -1.13
CA CYS A 173 -17.70 -5.56 -1.42
C CYS A 173 -17.01 -6.40 -2.50
N HIS A 174 -16.41 -5.78 -3.51
CA HIS A 174 -15.67 -6.52 -4.54
C HIS A 174 -14.53 -7.36 -3.98
N PHE A 175 -13.77 -6.80 -3.03
CA PHE A 175 -12.66 -7.51 -2.40
C PHE A 175 -13.11 -8.46 -1.29
N ALA A 176 -14.15 -8.12 -0.55
CA ALA A 176 -14.70 -8.97 0.51
C ALA A 176 -15.29 -10.30 0.02
N GLU A 177 -15.65 -10.37 -1.27
CA GLU A 177 -16.22 -11.57 -1.92
C GLU A 177 -15.15 -12.50 -2.53
N ILE A 178 -13.86 -12.09 -2.58
CA ILE A 178 -12.79 -12.95 -3.08
C ILE A 178 -12.63 -14.18 -2.17
N ASP A 179 -12.51 -15.37 -2.77
CA ASP A 179 -12.17 -16.59 -2.03
C ASP A 179 -10.68 -16.51 -1.61
N ARG A 180 -10.47 -16.17 -0.36
CA ARG A 180 -9.14 -15.86 0.19
C ARG A 180 -8.39 -17.05 0.73
N LYS A 181 -9.04 -18.20 0.84
CA LYS A 181 -8.47 -19.37 1.53
C LYS A 181 -8.01 -18.94 2.95
N ASP A 182 -6.73 -19.12 3.27
CA ASP A 182 -6.14 -18.73 4.57
C ASP A 182 -5.53 -17.31 4.59
N VAL A 183 -5.53 -16.60 3.44
CA VAL A 183 -4.93 -15.26 3.32
C VAL A 183 -5.84 -14.23 4.01
N LYS A 184 -5.25 -13.42 4.89
CA LYS A 184 -5.95 -12.35 5.58
C LYS A 184 -6.12 -11.13 4.67
N LEU A 185 -7.25 -10.46 4.78
CA LEU A 185 -7.55 -9.27 4.01
C LEU A 185 -7.72 -8.05 4.92
N THR A 186 -7.04 -6.98 4.56
CA THR A 186 -7.24 -5.66 5.13
C THR A 186 -7.51 -4.63 4.05
N VAL A 187 -8.19 -3.58 4.40
CA VAL A 187 -8.46 -2.46 3.50
C VAL A 187 -8.11 -1.13 4.18
N ALA A 188 -7.65 -0.20 3.36
CA ALA A 188 -7.40 1.19 3.74
C ALA A 188 -8.25 2.14 2.89
N GLY A 189 -8.91 3.11 3.49
CA GLY A 189 -9.64 4.12 2.74
C GLY A 189 -10.71 4.83 3.56
N LYS A 190 -10.39 6.01 4.10
CA LYS A 190 -11.30 6.85 4.89
C LYS A 190 -11.99 6.13 6.07
N ILE A 191 -11.32 5.17 6.65
CA ILE A 191 -11.74 4.55 7.90
C ILE A 191 -11.16 5.41 9.01
N THR A 192 -12.01 6.15 9.72
CA THR A 192 -11.57 7.22 10.61
C THR A 192 -12.05 7.07 12.04
N ASN A 193 -13.15 6.37 12.30
CA ASN A 193 -13.80 6.24 13.60
C ASN A 193 -14.21 4.79 13.90
N ALA A 194 -14.70 4.54 15.11
CA ALA A 194 -15.08 3.21 15.58
C ALA A 194 -16.20 2.59 14.75
N LYS A 195 -17.20 3.39 14.34
CA LYS A 195 -18.34 2.92 13.54
C LYS A 195 -17.89 2.41 12.16
N GLU A 196 -17.04 3.18 11.47
CA GLU A 196 -16.49 2.79 10.16
C GLU A 196 -15.59 1.55 10.27
N VAL A 197 -14.81 1.43 11.35
CA VAL A 197 -14.04 0.21 11.65
C VAL A 197 -14.97 -0.99 11.78
N ALA A 198 -16.04 -0.88 12.58
CA ALA A 198 -17.01 -1.95 12.77
C ALA A 198 -17.70 -2.33 11.45
N GLU A 199 -18.11 -1.36 10.63
CA GLU A 199 -18.75 -1.59 9.34
C GLU A 199 -17.84 -2.36 8.38
N VAL A 200 -16.57 -2.00 8.30
CA VAL A 200 -15.58 -2.71 7.47
C VAL A 200 -15.37 -4.13 7.98
N LEU A 201 -15.18 -4.33 9.28
CA LEU A 201 -14.98 -5.66 9.85
C LEU A 201 -16.19 -6.57 9.68
N HIS A 202 -17.42 -6.05 9.70
CA HIS A 202 -18.63 -6.80 9.40
C HIS A 202 -18.77 -7.20 7.93
N SER A 203 -17.99 -6.57 7.04
CA SER A 203 -17.98 -6.85 5.59
C SER A 203 -17.01 -7.96 5.19
N ASN A 204 -16.75 -8.94 6.05
CA ASN A 204 -15.82 -10.04 5.78
C ASN A 204 -14.36 -9.60 5.56
N ILE A 205 -13.90 -8.59 6.29
CA ILE A 205 -12.51 -8.11 6.32
C ILE A 205 -11.89 -8.54 7.66
N ASP A 206 -10.66 -9.05 7.65
CA ASP A 206 -10.02 -9.60 8.86
C ASP A 206 -9.49 -8.52 9.80
N PHE A 207 -8.97 -7.41 9.27
CA PHE A 207 -8.49 -6.25 10.04
C PHE A 207 -8.51 -4.98 9.17
N VAL A 208 -8.27 -3.82 9.76
CA VAL A 208 -8.32 -2.53 9.03
C VAL A 208 -6.96 -1.86 9.01
N THR A 209 -6.63 -1.22 7.88
CA THR A 209 -5.44 -0.38 7.75
C THR A 209 -5.81 1.08 8.02
N ILE A 210 -5.29 1.64 9.09
CA ILE A 210 -5.56 3.01 9.54
C ILE A 210 -4.36 3.91 9.24
N GLY A 211 -4.60 5.00 8.52
CA GLY A 211 -3.59 6.02 8.22
C GLY A 211 -3.74 7.26 9.11
N ARG A 212 -4.48 8.25 8.63
CA ARG A 212 -4.56 9.58 9.25
C ARG A 212 -5.04 9.57 10.69
N SER A 213 -6.02 8.74 11.03
CA SER A 213 -6.52 8.68 12.40
C SER A 213 -5.49 8.13 13.40
N ALA A 214 -4.55 7.27 12.95
CA ALA A 214 -3.43 6.83 13.77
C ALA A 214 -2.33 7.91 13.92
N ILE A 215 -2.25 8.87 13.00
CA ILE A 215 -1.39 10.06 13.16
C ILE A 215 -2.00 11.03 14.18
N LEU A 216 -3.33 11.15 14.17
CA LEU A 216 -4.07 12.02 15.12
C LEU A 216 -4.14 11.43 16.53
N HIS A 217 -4.10 10.10 16.66
CA HIS A 217 -4.19 9.36 17.91
C HIS A 217 -3.31 8.11 17.82
N HIS A 218 -2.13 8.14 18.41
CA HIS A 218 -1.17 7.01 18.39
C HIS A 218 -1.75 5.73 19.00
N ASP A 219 -2.73 5.86 19.87
CA ASP A 219 -3.45 4.77 20.54
C ASP A 219 -4.84 4.50 19.93
N PHE A 220 -5.07 4.87 18.65
CA PHE A 220 -6.35 4.75 17.94
C PHE A 220 -7.02 3.38 18.13
N ALA A 221 -6.26 2.30 17.97
CA ALA A 221 -6.81 0.95 18.12
C ALA A 221 -7.35 0.69 19.53
N ASN A 222 -6.64 1.16 20.59
CA ASN A 222 -7.08 1.02 21.95
C ASN A 222 -8.35 1.83 22.23
N ARG A 223 -8.45 3.04 21.67
CA ARG A 223 -9.64 3.89 21.80
C ARG A 223 -10.86 3.25 21.14
N VAL A 224 -10.72 2.77 19.92
CA VAL A 224 -11.81 2.07 19.20
C VAL A 224 -12.27 0.81 19.93
N MET A 225 -11.33 0.04 20.51
CA MET A 225 -11.69 -1.15 21.29
C MET A 225 -12.39 -0.82 22.61
N ALA A 226 -12.10 0.33 23.21
CA ALA A 226 -12.67 0.76 24.48
C ALA A 226 -14.02 1.48 24.33
N ASP A 227 -14.26 2.15 23.20
CA ASP A 227 -15.45 2.97 22.96
C ASP A 227 -15.92 2.82 21.50
N GLU A 228 -17.04 2.14 21.30
CA GLU A 228 -17.69 1.93 20.01
C GLU A 228 -18.20 3.23 19.37
N SER A 229 -18.27 4.33 20.13
CA SER A 229 -18.65 5.66 19.67
C SER A 229 -17.47 6.59 19.44
N PHE A 230 -16.23 6.08 19.56
CA PHE A 230 -15.04 6.90 19.42
C PHE A 230 -14.97 7.60 18.06
N GLU A 231 -14.81 8.92 18.12
CA GLU A 231 -14.54 9.81 16.99
C GLU A 231 -13.17 10.48 17.18
N PRO A 232 -12.32 10.54 16.14
CA PRO A 232 -11.05 11.22 16.24
C PRO A 232 -11.23 12.74 16.36
N ILE A 233 -10.19 13.42 16.84
CA ILE A 233 -10.16 14.89 16.83
C ILE A 233 -10.35 15.41 15.40
N ALA A 234 -11.16 16.47 15.26
CA ALA A 234 -11.38 17.10 13.96
C ALA A 234 -10.11 17.82 13.47
N THR A 235 -9.83 17.73 12.16
CA THR A 235 -8.78 18.52 11.52
C THR A 235 -9.30 19.86 11.04
N PRO A 236 -8.46 20.93 10.98
CA PRO A 236 -7.01 20.91 11.27
C PRO A 236 -6.69 20.85 12.75
N VAL A 237 -5.63 20.11 13.10
CA VAL A 237 -5.10 20.06 14.47
C VAL A 237 -3.90 20.99 14.65
N THR A 238 -3.57 21.34 15.90
CA THR A 238 -2.38 22.16 16.18
C THR A 238 -1.09 21.33 16.07
N PRO A 239 0.07 21.95 15.76
CA PRO A 239 1.36 21.31 15.87
C PRO A 239 1.63 20.71 17.28
N GLY A 240 1.13 21.39 18.33
CA GLY A 240 1.24 20.91 19.70
C GLY A 240 0.54 19.57 19.94
N HIS A 241 -0.69 19.40 19.40
CA HIS A 241 -1.40 18.12 19.48
C HIS A 241 -0.59 16.97 18.83
N LEU A 242 -0.03 17.20 17.65
CA LEU A 242 0.77 16.18 16.97
C LEU A 242 2.07 15.85 17.73
N ALA A 243 2.67 16.83 18.41
CA ALA A 243 3.83 16.60 19.27
C ALA A 243 3.46 15.76 20.52
N GLU A 244 2.30 15.99 21.13
CA GLU A 244 1.75 15.18 22.21
C GLU A 244 1.45 13.74 21.77
N GLU A 245 1.02 13.56 20.52
CA GLU A 245 0.85 12.23 19.91
C GLU A 245 2.18 11.56 19.49
N GLY A 246 3.31 12.18 19.76
CA GLY A 246 4.65 11.61 19.59
C GLY A 246 5.32 11.89 18.23
N LEU A 247 4.78 12.77 17.41
CA LEU A 247 5.38 13.11 16.11
C LEU A 247 6.62 14.00 16.29
N SER A 248 7.67 13.73 15.52
CA SER A 248 8.85 14.61 15.46
C SER A 248 8.51 15.94 14.78
N GLN A 249 9.27 17.00 15.10
CA GLN A 249 9.11 18.32 14.47
C GLN A 249 9.21 18.26 12.95
N THR A 250 10.13 17.46 12.40
CA THR A 250 10.28 17.26 10.94
C THR A 250 9.02 16.64 10.34
N PHE A 251 8.42 15.67 11.04
CA PHE A 251 7.20 15.02 10.53
C PHE A 251 5.98 15.94 10.65
N ILE A 252 5.88 16.75 11.72
CA ILE A 252 4.84 17.78 11.88
C ILE A 252 4.93 18.81 10.74
N GLN A 253 6.14 19.27 10.39
CA GLN A 253 6.34 20.17 9.25
C GLN A 253 5.91 19.54 7.93
N TYR A 254 6.25 18.27 7.71
CA TYR A 254 5.78 17.52 6.55
C TYR A 254 4.25 17.42 6.49
N MET A 255 3.59 17.13 7.63
CA MET A 255 2.12 17.11 7.72
C MET A 255 1.48 18.47 7.42
N GLY A 256 2.18 19.56 7.67
CA GLY A 256 1.75 20.92 7.32
C GLY A 256 1.51 21.13 5.81
N ASN A 257 2.13 20.30 4.95
CA ASN A 257 1.88 20.31 3.50
C ASN A 257 0.52 19.68 3.13
N TRP A 258 -0.14 18.97 4.04
CA TRP A 258 -1.44 18.37 3.80
C TRP A 258 -2.55 19.40 4.06
N LYS A 259 -3.20 19.83 2.99
CA LYS A 259 -4.25 20.87 3.07
C LYS A 259 -5.30 20.52 4.13
N GLY A 260 -5.44 21.36 5.12
CA GLY A 260 -6.46 21.24 6.17
C GLY A 260 -6.19 20.16 7.21
N PHE A 261 -4.94 19.65 7.31
CA PHE A 261 -4.56 18.66 8.33
C PHE A 261 -3.92 19.30 9.56
N VAL A 262 -3.00 20.25 9.37
CA VAL A 262 -2.38 21.01 10.46
C VAL A 262 -2.77 22.48 10.36
N SER A 263 -3.13 23.09 11.50
CA SER A 263 -3.46 24.52 11.54
C SER A 263 -2.21 25.37 11.40
N THR A 264 -2.34 26.49 10.67
CA THR A 264 -1.27 27.51 10.55
C THR A 264 -1.29 28.51 11.71
N ALA A 265 -2.26 28.44 12.60
CA ALA A 265 -2.37 29.35 13.73
C ALA A 265 -1.42 28.89 14.85
N GLU A 266 -0.46 29.72 15.17
CA GLU A 266 0.19 29.70 16.47
C GLU A 266 -0.93 29.92 17.51
N THR A 267 -1.08 28.99 18.46
CA THR A 267 -1.97 29.19 19.61
C THR A 267 -1.43 30.37 20.40
N SER A 268 -2.17 31.49 20.35
CA SER A 268 -2.01 32.60 21.27
C SER A 268 -2.37 32.20 22.70
#